data_d2077515b0ca49b0fa59affafab60b90
#
_entry.id   d2077515b0ca49b0fa59affafab60b90
#
_cell.length_a   1.000
_cell.length_b   1.000
_cell.length_c   1.000
_cell.angle_alpha   90.00
_cell.angle_beta   90.00
_cell.angle_gamma   90.00
#
_symmetry.space_group_name_H-M   'P 1'
#
loop_
_entity.id
_entity.type
_entity.pdbx_description
1 polymer ?
#
loop_
_entity_poly.entity_id
_entity_poly.type
_entity_poly.pdbx_seq_one_letter_code
_entity_poly.pdbx_strand_id
1 'polypeptide(L)'
;PMLPGDYKALAPTVMQKIKPLDESPDCTDSDQLAARRYLADQGISLTTAIAAHIGCLRHYCITKNSEDKREQASSIFPCIAYVNYVDGRPVNAKYRSCSPIQSPKPEEGQPLTYSKFWSQDSPTTPCAPYNIDCINPLLVEEEIIPRLIIVEGGKDALTLMEAGYRHVISVPSGAASDLAKCFEAFIPWLDQVQDIVICGDSDLPGRILVKHLSDYFGARCLFTILPGGCKDIGDVMKLYGTEVVRNVIDDACACQTTDIITVEQR
;
A
#
# COMPACT_ATOMS: atom_id res chain seq x y z
N PRO A 1 24.93 -1.17 -7.69
CA PRO A 1 23.61 -1.42 -7.13
C PRO A 1 23.44 -0.55 -5.89
N MET A 2 22.22 -0.03 -5.70
CA MET A 2 21.81 0.75 -4.53
C MET A 2 21.69 -0.18 -3.31
N LEU A 3 22.06 0.31 -2.12
CA LEU A 3 21.98 -0.41 -0.86
C LEU A 3 20.90 0.22 0.04
N PRO A 4 20.37 -0.47 1.06
CA PRO A 4 19.41 0.11 2.01
C PRO A 4 19.92 1.41 2.64
N GLY A 5 21.21 1.48 2.97
CA GLY A 5 21.85 2.68 3.54
C GLY A 5 21.89 3.90 2.62
N ASP A 6 21.69 3.73 1.30
CA ASP A 6 21.69 4.84 0.33
C ASP A 6 20.36 5.61 0.30
N TYR A 7 19.30 5.08 0.91
CA TYR A 7 18.03 5.80 1.03
C TYR A 7 18.17 7.01 1.93
N LYS A 8 17.89 8.18 1.36
CA LYS A 8 17.97 9.46 2.07
C LYS A 8 16.75 9.64 2.96
N ALA A 9 16.96 10.12 4.17
CA ALA A 9 15.87 10.46 5.06
C ALA A 9 14.99 11.59 4.50
N LEU A 10 13.69 11.53 4.79
CA LEU A 10 12.77 12.63 4.55
C LEU A 10 13.25 13.90 5.25
N ALA A 11 13.03 15.05 4.61
CA ALA A 11 13.34 16.34 5.21
C ALA A 11 12.54 16.52 6.52
N PRO A 12 13.15 17.08 7.58
CA PRO A 12 12.45 17.35 8.83
C PRO A 12 11.17 18.17 8.64
N THR A 13 11.17 19.10 7.69
CA THR A 13 10.01 19.93 7.35
C THR A 13 8.82 19.14 6.78
N VAL A 14 9.07 17.98 6.17
CA VAL A 14 8.02 17.05 5.73
C VAL A 14 7.47 16.31 6.93
N MET A 15 8.35 15.73 7.76
CA MET A 15 7.95 14.98 8.95
C MET A 15 7.18 15.83 9.97
N GLN A 16 7.54 17.09 10.14
CA GLN A 16 6.83 18.01 11.04
C GLN A 16 5.38 18.28 10.65
N LYS A 17 5.01 18.10 9.39
CA LYS A 17 3.62 18.24 8.91
C LYS A 17 2.76 17.02 9.19
N ILE A 18 3.38 15.86 9.36
CA ILE A 18 2.70 14.59 9.59
C ILE A 18 2.48 14.44 11.09
N LYS A 19 1.23 14.53 11.52
CA LYS A 19 0.82 14.30 12.91
C LYS A 19 0.72 12.81 13.16
N PRO A 20 1.34 12.25 14.21
CA PRO A 20 1.03 10.89 14.66
C PRO A 20 -0.45 10.74 14.94
N LEU A 21 -1.01 9.55 14.75
CA LEU A 21 -2.40 9.31 15.13
C LEU A 21 -2.55 9.38 16.64
N ASP A 22 -3.61 10.07 17.08
CA ASP A 22 -3.96 10.25 18.47
C ASP A 22 -4.99 9.20 18.89
N GLU A 23 -4.75 8.47 19.98
CA GLU A 23 -5.66 7.46 20.53
C GLU A 23 -6.68 8.06 21.53
N SER A 24 -6.52 9.34 21.91
CA SER A 24 -7.39 9.98 22.87
C SER A 24 -8.87 9.92 22.42
N PRO A 25 -9.79 9.45 23.27
CA PRO A 25 -11.21 9.45 22.97
C PRO A 25 -11.78 10.87 22.81
N ASP A 26 -11.15 11.87 23.46
CA ASP A 26 -11.58 13.26 23.46
C ASP A 26 -10.93 14.10 22.35
N CYS A 27 -10.31 13.46 21.36
CA CYS A 27 -9.68 14.15 20.25
C CYS A 27 -10.70 14.98 19.45
N THR A 28 -10.43 16.27 19.33
CA THR A 28 -11.26 17.24 18.58
C THR A 28 -10.62 17.71 17.27
N ASP A 29 -9.38 17.30 16.98
CA ASP A 29 -8.68 17.66 15.75
C ASP A 29 -9.40 17.04 14.54
N SER A 30 -9.88 17.90 13.63
CA SER A 30 -10.68 17.50 12.47
C SER A 30 -9.92 16.57 11.52
N ASP A 31 -8.59 16.70 11.43
CA ASP A 31 -7.76 15.87 10.56
C ASP A 31 -7.59 14.46 11.16
N GLN A 32 -7.39 14.39 12.47
CA GLN A 32 -7.39 13.14 13.24
C GLN A 32 -8.72 12.41 13.10
N LEU A 33 -9.84 13.11 13.26
CA LEU A 33 -11.17 12.51 13.13
C LEU A 33 -11.44 12.01 11.71
N ALA A 34 -10.98 12.74 10.69
CA ALA A 34 -11.10 12.30 9.30
C ALA A 34 -10.26 11.03 9.03
N ALA A 35 -9.01 10.99 9.55
CA ALA A 35 -8.13 9.84 9.43
C ALA A 35 -8.70 8.61 10.14
N ARG A 36 -9.20 8.77 11.38
CA ARG A 36 -9.83 7.69 12.14
C ARG A 36 -11.05 7.12 11.44
N ARG A 37 -11.92 7.99 10.90
CA ARG A 37 -13.10 7.56 10.14
C ARG A 37 -12.67 6.77 8.90
N TYR A 38 -11.70 7.30 8.15
CA TYR A 38 -11.17 6.59 6.97
C TYR A 38 -10.67 5.18 7.33
N LEU A 39 -9.88 5.04 8.40
CA LEU A 39 -9.35 3.75 8.83
C LEU A 39 -10.47 2.80 9.26
N ALA A 40 -11.43 3.29 10.06
CA ALA A 40 -12.60 2.50 10.49
C ALA A 40 -13.43 2.01 9.29
N ASP A 41 -13.66 2.87 8.29
CA ASP A 41 -14.36 2.51 7.04
C ASP A 41 -13.61 1.45 6.22
N GLN A 42 -12.30 1.28 6.44
CA GLN A 42 -11.51 0.21 5.85
C GLN A 42 -11.42 -1.04 6.75
N GLY A 43 -11.99 -1.01 7.96
CA GLY A 43 -11.87 -2.09 8.94
C GLY A 43 -10.50 -2.16 9.62
N ILE A 44 -9.78 -1.03 9.70
CA ILE A 44 -8.44 -0.93 10.30
C ILE A 44 -8.54 -0.26 11.67
N SER A 45 -8.02 -0.91 12.69
CA SER A 45 -7.93 -0.36 14.04
C SER A 45 -6.86 0.74 14.15
N LEU A 46 -7.03 1.65 15.11
CA LEU A 46 -5.99 2.65 15.41
C LEU A 46 -4.69 2.01 15.85
N THR A 47 -4.76 0.94 16.63
CA THR A 47 -3.58 0.19 17.08
C THR A 47 -2.75 -0.31 15.91
N THR A 48 -3.38 -0.95 14.92
CA THR A 48 -2.70 -1.40 13.71
C THR A 48 -2.12 -0.23 12.92
N ALA A 49 -2.89 0.84 12.74
CA ALA A 49 -2.44 2.01 11.99
C ALA A 49 -1.23 2.70 12.63
N ILE A 50 -1.21 2.84 13.97
CA ILE A 50 -0.09 3.42 14.71
C ILE A 50 1.15 2.53 14.60
N ALA A 51 0.99 1.22 14.79
CA ALA A 51 2.08 0.26 14.65
C ALA A 51 2.67 0.26 13.23
N ALA A 52 1.84 0.56 12.21
CA ALA A 52 2.24 0.68 10.81
C ALA A 52 2.74 2.09 10.42
N HIS A 53 3.05 2.95 11.39
CA HIS A 53 3.53 4.32 11.18
C HIS A 53 2.61 5.20 10.33
N ILE A 54 1.30 5.03 10.47
CA ILE A 54 0.32 5.89 9.82
C ILE A 54 0.19 7.19 10.61
N GLY A 55 0.23 8.30 9.87
CA GLY A 55 -0.06 9.62 10.41
C GLY A 55 -1.18 10.31 9.64
N CYS A 56 -1.48 11.55 10.02
CA CYS A 56 -2.42 12.39 9.29
C CYS A 56 -1.85 13.80 9.08
N LEU A 57 -2.34 14.46 8.04
CA LEU A 57 -1.97 15.84 7.72
C LEU A 57 -3.04 16.47 6.83
N ARG A 58 -2.96 17.81 6.69
CA ARG A 58 -3.61 18.50 5.57
C ARG A 58 -2.66 18.60 4.41
N HIS A 59 -3.08 18.11 3.25
CA HIS A 59 -2.26 18.13 2.04
C HIS A 59 -3.00 18.83 0.90
N TYR A 60 -2.21 19.55 0.08
CA TYR A 60 -2.72 20.22 -1.12
C TYR A 60 -2.96 19.17 -2.20
N CYS A 61 -4.22 18.99 -2.54
CA CYS A 61 -4.66 18.00 -3.51
C CYS A 61 -5.07 18.68 -4.81
N ILE A 62 -4.56 18.17 -5.93
CA ILE A 62 -4.90 18.63 -7.28
C ILE A 62 -5.66 17.50 -7.97
N THR A 63 -6.90 17.75 -8.36
CA THR A 63 -7.65 16.86 -9.24
C THR A 63 -7.64 17.45 -10.65
N LYS A 64 -7.42 16.61 -11.66
CA LYS A 64 -7.43 16.99 -13.06
C LYS A 64 -8.69 16.43 -13.72
N ASN A 65 -9.28 17.19 -14.64
CA ASN A 65 -10.27 16.64 -15.53
C ASN A 65 -9.64 15.54 -16.40
N SER A 66 -10.33 14.42 -16.58
CA SER A 66 -9.85 13.31 -17.39
C SER A 66 -9.73 13.68 -18.88
N GLU A 67 -10.55 14.63 -19.36
CA GLU A 67 -10.61 15.04 -20.76
C GLU A 67 -9.76 16.27 -21.05
N ASP A 68 -9.78 17.29 -20.17
CA ASP A 68 -8.89 18.44 -20.27
C ASP A 68 -7.96 18.53 -19.05
N LYS A 69 -6.72 18.07 -19.24
CA LYS A 69 -5.66 18.12 -18.20
C LYS A 69 -5.29 19.53 -17.74
N ARG A 70 -5.78 20.59 -18.41
CA ARG A 70 -5.60 21.99 -18.03
C ARG A 70 -6.62 22.44 -16.99
N GLU A 71 -7.80 21.82 -16.94
CA GLU A 71 -8.77 22.08 -15.89
C GLU A 71 -8.36 21.37 -14.60
N GLN A 72 -8.05 22.15 -13.58
CA GLN A 72 -7.63 21.67 -12.28
C GLN A 72 -8.49 22.29 -11.20
N ALA A 73 -8.99 21.45 -10.29
CA ALA A 73 -9.48 21.92 -9.00
C ALA A 73 -8.39 21.59 -7.96
N SER A 74 -8.14 22.54 -7.10
CA SER A 74 -7.16 22.38 -6.04
C SER A 74 -7.71 22.85 -4.71
N SER A 75 -7.47 22.11 -3.65
CA SER A 75 -7.83 22.46 -2.30
C SER A 75 -6.99 21.67 -1.30
N ILE A 76 -7.11 22.03 -0.02
CA ILE A 76 -6.42 21.36 1.07
C ILE A 76 -7.40 20.42 1.75
N PHE A 77 -7.08 19.15 1.77
CA PHE A 77 -7.92 18.08 2.34
C PHE A 77 -7.19 17.33 3.45
N PRO A 78 -7.94 16.75 4.42
CA PRO A 78 -7.39 15.77 5.34
C PRO A 78 -6.90 14.53 4.57
N CYS A 79 -5.68 14.11 4.85
CA CYS A 79 -5.05 12.93 4.26
C CYS A 79 -4.49 12.04 5.36
N ILE A 80 -4.45 10.75 5.11
CA ILE A 80 -3.56 9.84 5.85
C ILE A 80 -2.19 9.84 5.17
N ALA A 81 -1.15 9.62 5.97
CA ALA A 81 0.24 9.46 5.54
C ALA A 81 0.73 8.06 5.89
N TYR A 82 1.14 7.31 4.89
CA TYR A 82 1.91 6.07 5.04
C TYR A 82 3.38 6.47 5.08
N VAL A 83 3.97 6.52 6.27
CA VAL A 83 5.40 6.82 6.42
C VAL A 83 6.18 5.53 6.32
N ASN A 84 7.10 5.48 5.37
CA ASN A 84 7.93 4.31 5.15
C ASN A 84 9.34 4.51 5.71
N TYR A 85 9.87 3.46 6.30
CA TYR A 85 11.17 3.44 6.96
C TYR A 85 12.11 2.46 6.26
N VAL A 86 13.41 2.80 6.29
CA VAL A 86 14.52 1.92 5.95
C VAL A 86 15.59 2.13 7.01
N ASP A 87 16.02 1.06 7.66
CA ASP A 87 16.93 1.08 8.82
C ASP A 87 16.42 2.01 9.94
N GLY A 88 15.11 1.99 10.22
CA GLY A 88 14.47 2.84 11.22
C GLY A 88 14.43 4.33 10.88
N ARG A 89 14.84 4.75 9.66
CA ARG A 89 14.81 6.14 9.21
C ARG A 89 13.64 6.37 8.24
N PRO A 90 12.83 7.44 8.42
CA PRO A 90 11.75 7.73 7.48
C PRO A 90 12.33 8.18 6.12
N VAL A 91 12.04 7.44 5.04
CA VAL A 91 12.63 7.67 3.72
C VAL A 91 11.64 8.12 2.67
N ASN A 92 10.37 7.79 2.81
CA ASN A 92 9.31 8.36 2.00
C ASN A 92 7.98 8.38 2.76
N ALA A 93 7.08 9.26 2.33
CA ALA A 93 5.72 9.30 2.84
C ALA A 93 4.75 9.37 1.66
N LYS A 94 3.78 8.46 1.62
CA LYS A 94 2.70 8.45 0.63
C LYS A 94 1.43 8.97 1.27
N TYR A 95 0.78 9.93 0.61
CA TYR A 95 -0.43 10.58 1.12
C TYR A 95 -1.64 10.12 0.34
N ARG A 96 -2.75 9.95 1.05
CA ARG A 96 -4.04 9.62 0.45
C ARG A 96 -5.13 10.44 1.11
N SER A 97 -6.02 11.05 0.31
CA SER A 97 -7.18 11.76 0.85
C SER A 97 -8.09 10.83 1.63
N CYS A 98 -8.53 11.28 2.81
CA CYS A 98 -9.45 10.53 3.68
C CYS A 98 -10.84 10.38 3.05
N SER A 99 -11.20 11.29 2.12
CA SER A 99 -12.47 11.23 1.39
C SER A 99 -12.20 11.35 -0.10
N PRO A 100 -13.08 10.82 -0.95
CA PRO A 100 -13.04 11.10 -2.38
C PRO A 100 -13.17 12.60 -2.64
N ILE A 101 -12.40 13.11 -3.61
CA ILE A 101 -12.39 14.51 -3.99
C ILE A 101 -13.16 14.65 -5.28
N GLN A 102 -14.08 15.61 -5.32
CA GLN A 102 -14.85 15.91 -6.53
C GLN A 102 -13.91 16.42 -7.62
N SER A 103 -14.02 15.85 -8.81
CA SER A 103 -13.30 16.33 -9.99
C SER A 103 -13.83 17.70 -10.43
N PRO A 104 -12.96 18.54 -11.03
CA PRO A 104 -13.42 19.82 -11.54
C PRO A 104 -14.48 19.60 -12.63
N LYS A 105 -15.47 20.45 -12.61
CA LYS A 105 -16.65 20.60 -13.50
C LYS A 105 -16.89 19.42 -14.47
N PRO A 106 -17.98 18.67 -14.27
CA PRO A 106 -18.54 17.91 -15.37
C PRO A 106 -19.05 18.90 -16.43
N GLU A 107 -19.00 18.50 -17.68
CA GLU A 107 -19.77 19.22 -18.74
C GLU A 107 -21.23 19.26 -18.33
N GLU A 108 -21.94 20.30 -18.81
CA GLU A 108 -23.36 20.51 -18.48
C GLU A 108 -24.16 19.24 -18.81
N GLY A 109 -24.77 18.64 -17.81
CA GLY A 109 -25.52 17.36 -17.93
C GLY A 109 -24.78 16.08 -17.63
N GLN A 110 -23.47 16.11 -17.35
CA GLN A 110 -22.72 14.92 -16.90
C GLN A 110 -22.77 14.76 -15.38
N PRO A 111 -22.76 13.51 -14.85
CA PRO A 111 -22.72 13.29 -13.42
C PRO A 111 -21.39 13.75 -12.81
N LEU A 112 -21.46 14.22 -11.57
CA LEU A 112 -20.28 14.54 -10.79
C LEU A 112 -19.41 13.30 -10.64
N THR A 113 -18.12 13.41 -10.96
CA THR A 113 -17.13 12.36 -10.74
C THR A 113 -16.31 12.64 -9.47
N TYR A 114 -15.90 11.59 -8.80
CA TYR A 114 -15.08 11.65 -7.60
C TYR A 114 -13.85 10.77 -7.78
N SER A 115 -12.70 11.29 -7.38
CA SER A 115 -11.44 10.55 -7.42
C SER A 115 -10.77 10.49 -6.05
N LYS A 116 -9.99 9.43 -5.85
CA LYS A 116 -9.10 9.32 -4.69
C LYS A 116 -7.79 10.00 -5.06
N PHE A 117 -7.41 11.00 -4.28
CA PHE A 117 -6.11 11.64 -4.44
C PHE A 117 -5.02 10.83 -3.75
N TRP A 118 -3.88 10.76 -4.40
CA TRP A 118 -2.64 10.30 -3.77
C TRP A 118 -1.44 11.11 -4.27
N SER A 119 -0.43 11.25 -3.42
CA SER A 119 0.85 11.89 -3.69
C SER A 119 1.91 11.27 -2.81
N GLN A 120 3.19 11.53 -3.08
CA GLN A 120 4.26 11.10 -2.19
C GLN A 120 5.44 12.05 -2.20
N ASP A 121 6.12 12.12 -1.06
CA ASP A 121 7.43 12.73 -0.89
C ASP A 121 8.47 11.62 -0.78
N SER A 122 9.49 11.65 -1.64
CA SER A 122 10.63 10.75 -1.57
C SER A 122 11.87 11.43 -2.13
N PRO A 123 12.95 11.57 -1.33
CA PRO A 123 14.22 12.11 -1.81
C PRO A 123 15.06 11.09 -2.60
N THR A 124 14.61 9.83 -2.64
CA THR A 124 15.33 8.73 -3.31
C THR A 124 14.43 8.08 -4.36
N THR A 125 15.00 7.77 -5.52
CA THR A 125 14.34 7.06 -6.62
C THR A 125 15.21 5.86 -7.04
N PRO A 126 14.65 4.65 -7.14
CA PRO A 126 13.24 4.30 -6.87
C PRO A 126 12.89 4.42 -5.39
N CYS A 127 11.59 4.61 -5.08
CA CYS A 127 11.11 4.57 -3.70
C CYS A 127 11.22 3.15 -3.14
N ALA A 128 11.50 3.04 -1.84
CA ALA A 128 11.47 1.77 -1.15
C ALA A 128 10.04 1.20 -1.06
N PRO A 129 9.84 -0.13 -1.09
CA PRO A 129 8.57 -0.75 -0.77
C PRO A 129 8.09 -0.31 0.63
N TYR A 130 6.79 -0.04 0.78
CA TYR A 130 6.24 0.34 2.08
C TYR A 130 6.38 -0.79 3.09
N ASN A 131 6.77 -0.45 4.31
CA ASN A 131 7.02 -1.35 5.43
C ASN A 131 8.15 -2.37 5.19
N ILE A 132 9.12 -2.04 4.36
CA ILE A 132 10.24 -2.96 4.05
C ILE A 132 11.08 -3.35 5.28
N ASP A 133 11.12 -2.50 6.31
CA ASP A 133 11.81 -2.79 7.57
C ASP A 133 11.23 -4.00 8.31
N CYS A 134 10.04 -4.49 7.94
CA CYS A 134 9.48 -5.73 8.50
C CYS A 134 10.29 -6.99 8.15
N ILE A 135 11.24 -6.89 7.21
CA ILE A 135 12.19 -7.95 6.86
C ILE A 135 13.66 -7.49 7.04
N ASN A 136 13.90 -6.39 7.74
CA ASN A 136 15.25 -5.91 8.00
C ASN A 136 15.95 -6.82 9.03
N PRO A 137 17.04 -7.51 8.68
CA PRO A 137 17.72 -8.46 9.58
C PRO A 137 18.31 -7.81 10.84
N LEU A 138 18.38 -6.48 10.89
CA LEU A 138 18.81 -5.76 12.09
C LEU A 138 17.65 -5.42 13.04
N LEU A 139 16.40 -5.54 12.58
CA LEU A 139 15.21 -5.15 13.33
C LEU A 139 14.26 -6.32 13.64
N VAL A 140 14.37 -7.41 12.88
CA VAL A 140 13.58 -8.64 13.10
C VAL A 140 14.42 -9.65 13.89
N GLU A 141 13.76 -10.44 14.75
CA GLU A 141 14.42 -11.46 15.57
C GLU A 141 14.56 -12.80 14.83
N GLU A 142 13.78 -13.00 13.79
CA GLU A 142 13.73 -14.23 13.01
C GLU A 142 14.94 -14.32 12.07
N GLU A 143 15.73 -15.40 12.16
CA GLU A 143 16.82 -15.72 11.22
C GLU A 143 16.27 -16.09 9.83
N ILE A 144 15.07 -16.69 9.79
CA ILE A 144 14.36 -17.06 8.57
C ILE A 144 12.92 -16.57 8.69
N ILE A 145 12.49 -15.76 7.74
CA ILE A 145 11.11 -15.32 7.61
C ILE A 145 10.35 -16.34 6.76
N PRO A 146 9.41 -17.11 7.35
CA PRO A 146 8.73 -18.17 6.60
C PRO A 146 7.95 -17.63 5.41
N ARG A 147 7.35 -16.45 5.55
CA ARG A 147 6.47 -15.88 4.52
C ARG A 147 6.50 -14.36 4.53
N LEU A 148 6.75 -13.76 3.37
CA LEU A 148 6.57 -12.34 3.09
C LEU A 148 5.34 -12.17 2.19
N ILE A 149 4.45 -11.24 2.52
CA ILE A 149 3.27 -10.94 1.69
C ILE A 149 3.52 -9.61 0.98
N ILE A 150 3.35 -9.61 -0.35
CA ILE A 150 3.47 -8.42 -1.19
C ILE A 150 2.10 -8.06 -1.77
N VAL A 151 1.69 -6.80 -1.56
CA VAL A 151 0.42 -6.25 -2.05
C VAL A 151 0.65 -5.01 -2.93
N GLU A 152 -0.41 -4.56 -3.62
CA GLU A 152 -0.31 -3.40 -4.50
C GLU A 152 -0.27 -2.08 -3.72
N GLY A 153 -1.03 -1.93 -2.66
CA GLY A 153 -1.21 -0.67 -1.96
C GLY A 153 -1.04 -0.71 -0.45
N GLY A 154 -0.70 0.45 0.13
CA GLY A 154 -0.55 0.57 1.59
C GLY A 154 -1.84 0.24 2.37
N LYS A 155 -3.02 0.49 1.77
CA LYS A 155 -4.31 0.10 2.37
C LYS A 155 -4.39 -1.43 2.54
N ASP A 156 -3.98 -2.16 1.50
CA ASP A 156 -4.03 -3.62 1.49
C ASP A 156 -3.01 -4.21 2.47
N ALA A 157 -1.84 -3.56 2.59
CA ALA A 157 -0.87 -3.90 3.63
C ALA A 157 -1.46 -3.73 5.04
N LEU A 158 -2.15 -2.61 5.32
CA LEU A 158 -2.81 -2.41 6.61
C LEU A 158 -3.90 -3.45 6.87
N THR A 159 -4.66 -3.84 5.85
CA THR A 159 -5.69 -4.89 5.98
C THR A 159 -5.07 -6.21 6.44
N LEU A 160 -3.93 -6.60 5.87
CA LEU A 160 -3.23 -7.82 6.28
C LEU A 160 -2.57 -7.70 7.65
N MET A 161 -2.04 -6.52 7.99
CA MET A 161 -1.54 -6.26 9.36
C MET A 161 -2.67 -6.36 10.39
N GLU A 162 -3.88 -5.84 10.09
CA GLU A 162 -5.07 -5.99 10.93
C GLU A 162 -5.48 -7.45 11.08
N ALA A 163 -5.28 -8.27 10.05
CA ALA A 163 -5.49 -9.71 10.11
C ALA A 163 -4.40 -10.47 10.90
N GLY A 164 -3.32 -9.78 11.35
CA GLY A 164 -2.28 -10.31 12.21
C GLY A 164 -0.99 -10.73 11.51
N TYR A 165 -0.84 -10.44 10.20
CA TYR A 165 0.40 -10.71 9.48
C TYR A 165 1.43 -9.61 9.74
N ARG A 166 2.68 -9.99 10.08
CA ARG A 166 3.76 -9.06 10.40
C ARG A 166 4.60 -8.69 9.18
N HIS A 167 4.95 -9.67 8.36
CA HIS A 167 5.83 -9.48 7.21
C HIS A 167 4.99 -9.18 5.96
N VAL A 168 4.53 -7.94 5.88
CA VAL A 168 3.68 -7.42 4.78
C VAL A 168 4.28 -6.15 4.23
N ILE A 169 4.47 -6.09 2.93
CA ILE A 169 4.95 -4.89 2.22
C ILE A 169 4.02 -4.53 1.08
N SER A 170 4.01 -3.26 0.68
CA SER A 170 3.38 -2.88 -0.58
C SER A 170 4.37 -2.26 -1.55
N VAL A 171 4.13 -2.47 -2.86
CA VAL A 171 4.94 -1.85 -3.90
C VAL A 171 4.76 -0.32 -3.90
N PRO A 172 5.81 0.47 -4.25
CA PRO A 172 5.76 1.92 -4.10
C PRO A 172 4.74 2.63 -5.00
N SER A 173 4.56 2.16 -6.23
CA SER A 173 3.81 2.86 -7.28
C SER A 173 2.86 1.97 -8.08
N GLY A 174 2.40 0.86 -7.50
CA GLY A 174 1.52 -0.11 -8.16
C GLY A 174 2.19 -0.82 -9.34
N ALA A 175 1.39 -1.38 -10.24
CA ALA A 175 1.85 -2.23 -11.36
C ALA A 175 2.71 -1.52 -12.42
N ALA A 176 2.68 -0.19 -12.47
CA ALA A 176 3.36 0.61 -13.51
C ALA A 176 4.83 0.93 -13.21
N SER A 177 5.35 0.57 -12.03
CA SER A 177 6.74 0.83 -11.63
C SER A 177 7.68 -0.24 -12.16
N ASP A 178 8.95 0.13 -12.37
CA ASP A 178 10.04 -0.83 -12.56
C ASP A 178 10.31 -1.54 -11.22
N LEU A 179 9.51 -2.58 -10.96
CA LEU A 179 9.48 -3.28 -9.67
C LEU A 179 10.84 -3.88 -9.32
N ALA A 180 11.57 -4.41 -10.31
CA ALA A 180 12.89 -4.97 -10.07
C ALA A 180 13.80 -3.96 -9.36
N LYS A 181 13.85 -2.71 -9.83
CA LYS A 181 14.66 -1.66 -9.21
C LYS A 181 14.26 -1.32 -7.78
N CYS A 182 12.97 -1.43 -7.44
CA CYS A 182 12.51 -1.18 -6.08
C CYS A 182 13.01 -2.23 -5.07
N PHE A 183 13.31 -3.45 -5.55
CA PHE A 183 13.76 -4.56 -4.71
C PHE A 183 15.27 -4.77 -4.72
N GLU A 184 16.00 -4.26 -5.73
CA GLU A 184 17.45 -4.48 -5.88
C GLU A 184 18.25 -4.16 -4.60
N ALA A 185 17.93 -3.05 -3.94
CA ALA A 185 18.62 -2.64 -2.72
C ALA A 185 18.38 -3.59 -1.54
N PHE A 186 17.31 -4.37 -1.57
CA PHE A 186 16.85 -5.21 -0.47
C PHE A 186 17.06 -6.71 -0.72
N ILE A 187 17.78 -7.09 -1.79
CA ILE A 187 18.09 -8.49 -2.07
C ILE A 187 18.69 -9.21 -0.86
N PRO A 188 19.68 -8.64 -0.11
CA PRO A 188 20.22 -9.30 1.06
C PRO A 188 19.18 -9.54 2.18
N TRP A 189 18.15 -8.70 2.28
CA TRP A 189 17.06 -8.88 3.24
C TRP A 189 16.06 -9.94 2.78
N LEU A 190 15.85 -10.03 1.47
CA LEU A 190 14.97 -11.00 0.84
C LEU A 190 15.55 -12.43 0.85
N ASP A 191 16.86 -12.58 1.03
CA ASP A 191 17.52 -13.89 1.08
C ASP A 191 17.11 -14.70 2.33
N GLN A 192 16.68 -14.03 3.41
CA GLN A 192 16.15 -14.70 4.60
C GLN A 192 14.65 -15.08 4.47
N VAL A 193 13.97 -14.65 3.41
CA VAL A 193 12.55 -14.96 3.17
C VAL A 193 12.43 -16.28 2.43
N GLN A 194 11.63 -17.21 2.98
CA GLN A 194 11.40 -18.53 2.39
C GLN A 194 10.38 -18.44 1.25
N ASP A 195 9.15 -18.06 1.56
CA ASP A 195 8.05 -17.97 0.59
C ASP A 195 7.61 -16.51 0.41
N ILE A 196 7.21 -16.15 -0.82
CA ILE A 196 6.66 -14.85 -1.16
C ILE A 196 5.22 -15.02 -1.63
N VAL A 197 4.26 -14.55 -0.83
CA VAL A 197 2.85 -14.54 -1.21
C VAL A 197 2.55 -13.23 -1.93
N ILE A 198 2.10 -13.31 -3.16
CA ILE A 198 1.66 -12.17 -3.95
C ILE A 198 0.14 -12.08 -3.86
N CYS A 199 -0.36 -11.06 -3.17
CA CYS A 199 -1.79 -10.77 -3.03
C CYS A 199 -2.12 -9.52 -3.88
N GLY A 200 -2.33 -9.73 -5.17
CA GLY A 200 -2.67 -8.68 -6.13
C GLY A 200 -4.17 -8.44 -6.23
N ASP A 201 -4.52 -7.27 -6.76
CA ASP A 201 -5.90 -6.94 -7.11
C ASP A 201 -6.41 -7.86 -8.25
N SER A 202 -7.72 -8.11 -8.29
CA SER A 202 -8.34 -8.93 -9.35
C SER A 202 -8.45 -8.25 -10.71
N ASP A 203 -8.14 -6.96 -10.79
CA ASP A 203 -8.18 -6.19 -12.05
C ASP A 203 -6.91 -6.38 -12.92
N LEU A 204 -6.89 -5.77 -14.11
CA LEU A 204 -5.78 -5.91 -15.04
C LEU A 204 -4.43 -5.39 -14.47
N PRO A 205 -4.35 -4.20 -13.83
CA PRO A 205 -3.14 -3.76 -13.16
C PRO A 205 -2.62 -4.76 -12.11
N GLY A 206 -3.50 -5.30 -11.26
CA GLY A 206 -3.13 -6.29 -10.26
C GLY A 206 -2.57 -7.57 -10.88
N ARG A 207 -3.16 -8.07 -11.97
CA ARG A 207 -2.61 -9.23 -12.70
C ARG A 207 -1.25 -8.96 -13.33
N ILE A 208 -1.02 -7.74 -13.84
CA ILE A 208 0.30 -7.33 -14.36
C ILE A 208 1.33 -7.30 -13.22
N LEU A 209 0.95 -6.78 -12.06
CA LEU A 209 1.80 -6.78 -10.86
C LEU A 209 2.20 -8.21 -10.47
N VAL A 210 1.21 -9.12 -10.37
CA VAL A 210 1.43 -10.54 -10.06
C VAL A 210 2.44 -11.15 -11.04
N LYS A 211 2.26 -10.92 -12.35
CA LYS A 211 3.17 -11.42 -13.36
C LYS A 211 4.59 -10.90 -13.20
N HIS A 212 4.77 -9.59 -13.02
CA HIS A 212 6.10 -8.97 -12.85
C HIS A 212 6.82 -9.49 -11.61
N LEU A 213 6.12 -9.61 -10.48
CA LEU A 213 6.70 -10.15 -9.25
C LEU A 213 7.05 -11.63 -9.39
N SER A 214 6.19 -12.40 -10.06
CA SER A 214 6.45 -13.81 -10.35
C SER A 214 7.69 -14.00 -11.25
N ASP A 215 7.82 -13.18 -12.28
CA ASP A 215 8.99 -13.21 -13.16
C ASP A 215 10.28 -12.85 -12.40
N TYR A 216 10.18 -11.94 -11.40
CA TYR A 216 11.32 -11.49 -10.61
C TYR A 216 11.74 -12.48 -9.52
N PHE A 217 10.79 -12.99 -8.73
CA PHE A 217 11.07 -13.84 -7.57
C PHE A 217 11.06 -15.34 -7.88
N GLY A 218 10.49 -15.73 -9.02
CA GLY A 218 10.51 -17.10 -9.50
C GLY A 218 9.75 -18.10 -8.64
N ALA A 219 10.36 -19.26 -8.40
CA ALA A 219 9.72 -20.42 -7.75
C ALA A 219 9.32 -20.21 -6.28
N ARG A 220 9.75 -19.14 -5.63
CA ARG A 220 9.35 -18.80 -4.25
C ARG A 220 7.95 -18.15 -4.16
N CYS A 221 7.32 -17.84 -5.31
CA CYS A 221 6.05 -17.15 -5.35
C CYS A 221 4.88 -18.09 -5.11
N LEU A 222 4.01 -17.67 -4.19
CA LEU A 222 2.66 -18.21 -3.98
C LEU A 222 1.65 -17.12 -4.32
N PHE A 223 0.46 -17.51 -4.75
CA PHE A 223 -0.56 -16.58 -5.26
C PHE A 223 -1.86 -16.77 -4.52
N THR A 224 -2.51 -15.67 -4.20
CA THR A 224 -3.83 -15.69 -3.59
C THR A 224 -4.91 -15.71 -4.66
N ILE A 225 -6.05 -16.33 -4.32
CA ILE A 225 -7.27 -16.27 -5.11
C ILE A 225 -8.31 -15.53 -4.28
N LEU A 226 -8.71 -14.34 -4.72
CA LEU A 226 -9.74 -13.58 -4.02
C LEU A 226 -11.13 -14.19 -4.27
N PRO A 227 -12.02 -14.18 -3.26
CA PRO A 227 -13.40 -14.59 -3.44
C PRO A 227 -14.12 -13.78 -4.54
N GLY A 228 -15.05 -14.40 -5.24
CA GLY A 228 -15.79 -13.75 -6.31
C GLY A 228 -16.48 -12.47 -5.85
N GLY A 229 -16.35 -11.40 -6.65
CA GLY A 229 -16.89 -10.07 -6.35
C GLY A 229 -15.96 -9.17 -5.56
N CYS A 230 -14.84 -9.68 -5.03
CA CYS A 230 -13.81 -8.85 -4.38
C CYS A 230 -12.78 -8.36 -5.39
N LYS A 231 -12.51 -7.07 -5.37
CA LYS A 231 -11.46 -6.48 -6.18
C LYS A 231 -10.09 -6.65 -5.51
N ASP A 232 -10.02 -6.38 -4.21
CA ASP A 232 -8.79 -6.38 -3.41
C ASP A 232 -9.03 -7.08 -2.05
N ILE A 233 -7.97 -7.28 -1.28
CA ILE A 233 -8.05 -7.91 0.03
C ILE A 233 -8.84 -7.05 1.05
N GLY A 234 -8.90 -5.73 0.84
CA GLY A 234 -9.74 -4.84 1.62
C GLY A 234 -11.24 -5.09 1.42
N ASP A 235 -11.66 -5.47 0.20
CA ASP A 235 -13.04 -5.89 -0.05
C ASP A 235 -13.35 -7.20 0.67
N VAL A 236 -12.40 -8.14 0.72
CA VAL A 236 -12.54 -9.39 1.49
C VAL A 236 -12.75 -9.09 2.96
N MET A 237 -11.94 -8.19 3.54
CA MET A 237 -12.09 -7.75 4.93
C MET A 237 -13.48 -7.18 5.21
N LYS A 238 -13.97 -6.30 4.34
CA LYS A 238 -15.27 -5.62 4.51
C LYS A 238 -16.46 -6.56 4.37
N LEU A 239 -16.40 -7.50 3.44
CA LEU A 239 -17.52 -8.37 3.11
C LEU A 239 -17.56 -9.63 4.01
N TYR A 240 -16.40 -10.16 4.37
CA TYR A 240 -16.29 -11.48 5.00
C TYR A 240 -15.49 -11.47 6.31
N GLY A 241 -14.80 -10.39 6.64
CA GLY A 241 -14.05 -10.25 7.89
C GLY A 241 -12.68 -10.93 7.88
N THR A 242 -12.02 -10.82 9.03
CA THR A 242 -10.61 -11.20 9.23
C THR A 242 -10.32 -12.68 8.99
N GLU A 243 -11.24 -13.57 9.34
CA GLU A 243 -11.06 -15.03 9.18
C GLU A 243 -10.91 -15.40 7.69
N VAL A 244 -11.76 -14.84 6.82
CA VAL A 244 -11.68 -15.11 5.39
C VAL A 244 -10.43 -14.48 4.78
N VAL A 245 -10.00 -13.31 5.27
CA VAL A 245 -8.69 -12.73 4.88
C VAL A 245 -7.55 -13.69 5.18
N ARG A 246 -7.54 -14.31 6.37
CA ARG A 246 -6.53 -15.31 6.73
C ARG A 246 -6.58 -16.54 5.82
N ASN A 247 -7.76 -17.07 5.56
CA ASN A 247 -7.91 -18.22 4.66
C ASN A 247 -7.37 -17.91 3.26
N VAL A 248 -7.64 -16.71 2.70
CA VAL A 248 -7.10 -16.29 1.39
C VAL A 248 -5.56 -16.32 1.36
N ILE A 249 -4.91 -15.91 2.45
CA ILE A 249 -3.45 -15.90 2.51
C ILE A 249 -2.89 -17.30 2.80
N ASP A 250 -3.53 -18.07 3.67
CA ASP A 250 -3.05 -19.40 4.08
C ASP A 250 -3.25 -20.43 2.96
N ASP A 251 -4.28 -20.27 2.14
CA ASP A 251 -4.56 -21.09 0.95
C ASP A 251 -3.76 -20.69 -0.29
N ALA A 252 -2.85 -19.69 -0.18
CA ALA A 252 -2.00 -19.28 -1.30
C ALA A 252 -1.19 -20.47 -1.84
N CYS A 253 -1.22 -20.66 -3.14
CA CYS A 253 -0.61 -21.81 -3.80
C CYS A 253 0.36 -21.41 -4.92
N ALA A 254 1.26 -22.32 -5.28
CA ALA A 254 2.14 -22.12 -6.42
C ALA A 254 1.30 -22.12 -7.73
N CYS A 255 1.28 -20.98 -8.42
CA CYS A 255 0.67 -20.90 -9.75
C CYS A 255 1.62 -21.49 -10.77
N GLN A 256 1.15 -22.49 -11.53
CA GLN A 256 1.86 -22.88 -12.73
C GLN A 256 1.62 -21.81 -13.79
N THR A 257 2.66 -21.34 -14.45
CA THR A 257 2.61 -20.28 -15.48
C THR A 257 1.60 -20.55 -16.60
N THR A 258 1.18 -21.78 -16.79
CA THR A 258 0.13 -22.22 -17.72
C THR A 258 -1.28 -21.79 -17.31
N ASP A 259 -1.55 -21.57 -16.03
CA ASP A 259 -2.89 -21.24 -15.52
C ASP A 259 -3.24 -19.75 -15.70
N ILE A 260 -2.22 -18.89 -15.82
CA ILE A 260 -2.42 -17.45 -16.07
C ILE A 260 -2.89 -17.19 -17.52
N ILE A 261 -2.53 -18.06 -18.45
CA ILE A 261 -2.85 -17.91 -19.89
C ILE A 261 -4.27 -18.40 -20.20
N THR A 262 -4.82 -19.35 -19.45
CA THR A 262 -6.15 -19.95 -19.71
C THR A 262 -7.33 -19.09 -19.28
N VAL A 263 -7.13 -18.04 -18.49
CA VAL A 263 -8.20 -17.11 -18.06
C VAL A 263 -8.55 -16.09 -19.17
N GLU A 264 -7.69 -15.87 -20.14
CA GLU A 264 -7.96 -14.98 -21.29
C GLU A 264 -8.81 -15.61 -22.41
N GLN A 265 -9.13 -16.91 -22.31
CA GLN A 265 -9.88 -17.64 -23.36
C GLN A 265 -11.27 -18.16 -22.92
N ARG A 266 -11.83 -17.63 -21.83
CA ARG A 266 -13.21 -17.99 -21.46
C ARG A 266 -14.08 -16.77 -21.21
#